data_b85bcc56130e1a6f7bcb82cd824548fb
#
_entry.id   b85bcc56130e1a6f7bcb82cd824548fb
#
_cell.length_a   1.000
_cell.length_b   1.000
_cell.length_c   1.000
_cell.angle_alpha   90.00
_cell.angle_beta   90.00
_cell.angle_gamma   90.00
#
_symmetry.space_group_name_H-M   'P 1'
#
loop_
_entity.id
_entity.type
_entity.pdbx_description
1 polymer ?
#
loop_
_entity_poly.entity_id
_entity_poly.type
_entity_poly.pdbx_seq_one_letter_code
_entity_poly.pdbx_strand_id
1 'polypeptide(L)'
;GNISGADNTGCPEVATDRPSPKTIRMVLADFIRKFLTPYKCDGRQGVYIDKELHQKISVIVGIAGKRQLTVGNYIDNVLKEHFEKHADEVKTYLQKSYNKIF
;
A
#
# COMPACT_ATOMS: atom_id res chain seq x y z
N GLY A 1 14.72 16.10 -23.48
CA GLY A 1 14.83 15.84 -23.14
C GLY A 1 14.99 15.93 -23.00
N ASN A 2 14.99 16.48 -23.47
CA ASN A 2 15.08 16.14 -23.21
C ASN A 2 15.43 16.03 -22.79
N ILE A 3 15.57 16.29 -23.07
CA ILE A 3 15.83 15.68 -22.61
C ILE A 3 16.29 15.37 -22.01
N SER A 4 16.36 15.68 -22.13
CA SER A 4 16.50 14.95 -21.41
C SER A 4 16.56 14.43 -20.86
N GLY A 5 16.66 14.52 -21.11
CA GLY A 5 16.52 13.74 -20.48
C GLY A 5 16.34 13.25 -19.92
N ALA A 6 16.44 13.44 -20.01
CA ALA A 6 16.08 12.78 -19.48
C ALA A 6 15.83 12.36 -18.99
N ASP A 7 15.85 12.55 -19.15
CA ASP A 7 15.37 11.89 -18.74
C ASP A 7 15.25 11.22 -18.44
N ASN A 8 15.55 11.08 -18.73
CA ASN A 8 15.22 10.17 -18.46
C ASN A 8 15.34 9.38 -18.02
N THR A 9 15.41 9.59 -18.03
CA THR A 9 15.52 8.64 -17.53
C THR A 9 14.95 7.46 -17.10
N GLY A 10 14.97 6.93 -16.73
CA GLY A 10 14.64 5.66 -16.17
C GLY A 10 13.26 5.27 -16.14
N CYS A 11 12.43 5.94 -15.88
CA CYS A 11 11.06 5.56 -15.93
C CYS A 11 10.27 6.47 -16.73
N PRO A 12 10.73 6.69 -17.78
CA PRO A 12 10.11 7.66 -18.62
C PRO A 12 8.83 7.22 -19.22
N GLU A 13 8.70 6.00 -19.45
CA GLU A 13 7.47 5.51 -20.03
C GLU A 13 6.28 5.86 -19.16
N VAL A 14 6.50 5.92 -17.89
CA VAL A 14 5.43 6.30 -17.00
C VAL A 14 4.97 7.70 -17.28
N ALA A 15 5.90 8.57 -17.58
CA ALA A 15 5.56 9.95 -17.84
C ALA A 15 4.73 10.11 -19.10
N THR A 16 4.99 9.29 -20.09
CA THR A 16 4.25 9.40 -21.34
C THR A 16 2.86 8.80 -21.24
N ASP A 17 2.67 7.92 -20.28
CA ASP A 17 1.38 7.28 -20.12
C ASP A 17 0.61 7.82 -18.94
N ARG A 18 0.57 9.11 -18.83
CA ARG A 18 -0.14 9.71 -17.75
C ARG A 18 -1.63 9.43 -17.86
N PRO A 19 -2.28 8.95 -16.78
CA PRO A 19 -3.70 8.68 -16.86
C PRO A 19 -4.50 9.96 -17.00
N SER A 20 -5.68 9.84 -17.60
CA SER A 20 -6.58 10.98 -17.71
C SER A 20 -7.09 11.36 -16.31
N PRO A 21 -7.61 12.58 -16.15
CA PRO A 21 -8.19 12.97 -14.87
C PRO A 21 -9.29 12.03 -14.40
N LYS A 22 -10.04 11.49 -15.34
CA LYS A 22 -11.08 10.53 -15.01
C LYS A 22 -10.48 9.25 -14.46
N THR A 23 -9.42 8.76 -15.09
CA THR A 23 -8.73 7.57 -14.62
C THR A 23 -8.11 7.79 -13.26
N ILE A 24 -7.52 8.97 -13.05
CA ILE A 24 -6.93 9.30 -11.76
C ILE A 24 -7.98 9.26 -10.66
N ARG A 25 -9.17 9.78 -10.94
CA ARG A 25 -10.24 9.77 -9.95
C ARG A 25 -10.68 8.35 -9.60
N MET A 26 -10.75 7.48 -10.59
CA MET A 26 -11.11 6.09 -10.34
C MET A 26 -10.05 5.38 -9.54
N VAL A 27 -8.79 5.62 -9.87
CA VAL A 27 -7.68 5.03 -9.14
C VAL A 27 -7.65 5.55 -7.71
N LEU A 28 -7.91 6.84 -7.54
CA LEU A 28 -7.92 7.43 -6.21
C LEU A 28 -9.06 6.87 -5.38
N ALA A 29 -10.23 6.70 -5.97
CA ALA A 29 -11.36 6.12 -5.27
C ALA A 29 -11.04 4.70 -4.82
N ASP A 30 -10.37 3.95 -5.65
CA ASP A 30 -9.97 2.59 -5.31
C ASP A 30 -8.96 2.58 -4.16
N PHE A 31 -8.00 3.50 -4.20
CA PHE A 31 -7.03 3.65 -3.13
C PHE A 31 -7.72 3.96 -1.80
N ILE A 32 -8.66 4.90 -1.83
CA ILE A 32 -9.40 5.28 -0.62
C ILE A 32 -10.17 4.08 -0.08
N ARG A 33 -10.85 3.35 -0.94
CA ARG A 33 -11.63 2.20 -0.53
C ARG A 33 -10.74 1.12 0.07
N LYS A 34 -9.60 0.88 -0.52
CA LYS A 34 -8.71 -0.19 -0.07
C LYS A 34 -7.95 0.17 1.19
N PHE A 35 -7.45 1.38 1.29
CA PHE A 35 -6.49 1.71 2.34
C PHE A 35 -6.96 2.72 3.36
N LEU A 36 -7.97 3.51 3.05
CA LEU A 36 -8.43 4.56 3.94
C LEU A 36 -9.78 4.29 4.58
N THR A 37 -10.24 3.06 4.53
CA THR A 37 -11.48 2.65 5.17
C THR A 37 -11.16 2.06 6.53
N PRO A 38 -11.83 2.53 7.60
CA PRO A 38 -11.60 1.96 8.92
C PRO A 38 -11.90 0.48 8.96
N TYR A 39 -11.15 -0.23 9.80
CA TYR A 39 -11.22 -1.67 9.86
C TYR A 39 -11.32 -2.10 11.33
N LYS A 40 -12.32 -2.90 11.64
CA LYS A 40 -12.50 -3.44 12.98
C LYS A 40 -11.94 -4.83 13.08
N CYS A 41 -11.22 -5.08 14.15
CA CYS A 41 -10.67 -6.41 14.38
C CYS A 41 -10.90 -6.79 15.85
N ASP A 42 -10.92 -8.10 16.11
CA ASP A 42 -11.24 -8.60 17.43
C ASP A 42 -10.13 -8.42 18.43
N GLY A 43 -8.92 -8.27 17.98
CA GLY A 43 -7.78 -8.06 18.86
C GLY A 43 -6.68 -7.38 18.10
N ARG A 44 -5.75 -6.81 18.84
CA ARG A 44 -4.64 -6.10 18.22
C ARG A 44 -3.34 -6.48 18.91
N GLN A 45 -2.29 -6.55 18.13
CA GLN A 45 -0.96 -6.86 18.60
C GLN A 45 -0.06 -5.69 18.24
N GLY A 46 0.79 -5.26 19.15
CA GLY A 46 1.68 -4.15 18.89
C GLY A 46 2.89 -4.57 18.10
N VAL A 47 3.35 -3.68 17.25
CA VAL A 47 4.58 -3.88 16.50
C VAL A 47 5.15 -2.50 16.20
N TYR A 48 6.48 -2.42 16.22
CA TYR A 48 7.14 -1.16 15.92
C TYR A 48 7.55 -1.16 14.45
N ILE A 49 7.33 -0.03 13.80
CA ILE A 49 7.70 0.11 12.39
C ILE A 49 8.69 1.25 12.24
N ASP A 50 9.28 1.33 11.07
CA ASP A 50 10.24 2.37 10.75
C ASP A 50 9.64 3.75 11.01
N LYS A 51 10.44 4.62 11.60
CA LYS A 51 9.99 5.95 12.00
C LYS A 51 9.50 6.78 10.81
N GLU A 52 10.21 6.71 9.70
CA GLU A 52 9.83 7.48 8.53
C GLU A 52 8.54 6.96 7.93
N LEU A 53 8.36 5.65 7.90
CA LEU A 53 7.11 5.06 7.42
C LEU A 53 5.95 5.45 8.31
N HIS A 54 6.17 5.42 9.62
CA HIS A 54 5.14 5.82 10.56
C HIS A 54 4.73 7.26 10.33
N GLN A 55 5.69 8.13 10.07
CA GLN A 55 5.40 9.53 9.83
C GLN A 55 4.59 9.74 8.55
N LYS A 56 4.94 9.03 7.49
CA LYS A 56 4.18 9.10 6.26
C LYS A 56 2.74 8.66 6.47
N ILE A 57 2.56 7.57 7.18
CA ILE A 57 1.21 7.07 7.45
C ILE A 57 0.44 8.05 8.31
N SER A 58 1.10 8.66 9.28
CA SER A 58 0.44 9.64 10.14
C SER A 58 -0.10 10.82 9.36
N VAL A 59 0.66 11.27 8.36
CA VAL A 59 0.19 12.38 7.51
C VAL A 59 -1.03 11.95 6.70
N ILE A 60 -0.98 10.77 6.12
CA ILE A 60 -2.11 10.26 5.35
C ILE A 60 -3.35 10.13 6.20
N VAL A 61 -3.19 9.56 7.38
CA VAL A 61 -4.29 9.35 8.30
C VAL A 61 -4.84 10.67 8.81
N GLY A 62 -3.96 11.66 9.02
CA GLY A 62 -4.40 12.98 9.45
C GLY A 62 -5.30 13.64 8.42
N ILE A 63 -4.98 13.49 7.15
CA ILE A 63 -5.81 14.05 6.08
C ILE A 63 -7.16 13.33 6.02
N ALA A 64 -7.16 12.03 6.30
CA ALA A 64 -8.38 11.23 6.27
C ALA A 64 -9.12 11.22 7.60
N GLY A 65 -8.85 12.20 8.45
CA GLY A 65 -9.34 12.19 9.82
C GLY A 65 -10.84 12.07 9.98
N LYS A 66 -11.61 12.57 9.03
CA LYS A 66 -13.06 12.49 9.13
C LYS A 66 -13.59 11.07 9.01
N ARG A 67 -12.76 10.14 8.57
CA ARG A 67 -13.14 8.74 8.45
C ARG A 67 -12.80 7.94 9.69
N GLN A 68 -12.26 8.60 10.71
CA GLN A 68 -11.84 7.95 11.96
C GLN A 68 -10.84 6.85 11.70
N LEU A 69 -10.00 7.06 10.72
CA LEU A 69 -8.96 6.11 10.37
C LEU A 69 -7.76 6.29 11.30
N THR A 70 -7.20 5.19 11.76
CA THR A 70 -6.01 5.23 12.60
C THR A 70 -4.80 4.71 11.81
N VAL A 71 -3.62 5.00 12.35
CA VAL A 71 -2.38 4.46 11.77
C VAL A 71 -2.47 2.94 11.68
N GLY A 72 -2.98 2.32 12.75
CA GLY A 72 -3.13 0.87 12.78
C GLY A 72 -4.07 0.37 11.69
N ASN A 73 -5.19 1.06 11.49
CA ASN A 73 -6.13 0.66 10.44
C ASN A 73 -5.48 0.71 9.06
N TYR A 74 -4.70 1.77 8.81
CA TYR A 74 -4.03 1.88 7.53
C TYR A 74 -3.07 0.72 7.32
N ILE A 75 -2.30 0.39 8.35
CA ILE A 75 -1.36 -0.72 8.26
C ILE A 75 -2.11 -2.03 8.05
N ASP A 76 -3.21 -2.25 8.78
CA ASP A 76 -4.01 -3.44 8.59
C ASP A 76 -4.46 -3.57 7.13
N ASN A 77 -4.92 -2.47 6.56
CA ASN A 77 -5.41 -2.48 5.18
C ASN A 77 -4.31 -2.79 4.18
N VAL A 78 -3.13 -2.20 4.41
CA VAL A 78 -1.97 -2.46 3.55
C VAL A 78 -1.57 -3.92 3.62
N LEU A 79 -1.53 -4.48 4.81
CA LEU A 79 -1.14 -5.87 4.99
C LEU A 79 -2.17 -6.82 4.39
N LYS A 80 -3.44 -6.51 4.53
CA LYS A 80 -4.48 -7.33 3.93
C LYS A 80 -4.33 -7.34 2.41
N GLU A 81 -4.10 -6.18 1.83
CA GLU A 81 -3.91 -6.09 0.39
C GLU A 81 -2.68 -6.88 -0.03
N HIS A 82 -1.62 -6.79 0.76
CA HIS A 82 -0.39 -7.53 0.48
C HIS A 82 -0.65 -9.03 0.43
N PHE A 83 -1.34 -9.56 1.43
CA PHE A 83 -1.59 -10.99 1.48
C PHE A 83 -2.58 -11.45 0.43
N GLU A 84 -3.52 -10.59 0.04
CA GLU A 84 -4.42 -10.94 -1.05
C GLU A 84 -3.68 -11.00 -2.38
N LYS A 85 -2.82 -10.02 -2.59
CA LYS A 85 -2.10 -9.93 -3.85
C LYS A 85 -1.05 -11.03 -4.00
N HIS A 86 -0.44 -11.43 -2.90
CA HIS A 86 0.66 -12.39 -2.91
C HIS A 86 0.31 -13.70 -2.23
N ALA A 87 -0.98 -14.06 -2.25
CA ALA A 87 -1.43 -15.25 -1.55
C ALA A 87 -0.70 -16.51 -2.01
N ASP A 88 -0.52 -16.62 -3.32
CA ASP A 88 0.11 -17.82 -3.86
C ASP A 88 1.58 -17.90 -3.48
N GLU A 89 2.27 -16.77 -3.53
CA GLU A 89 3.69 -16.73 -3.17
C GLU A 89 3.89 -17.06 -1.69
N VAL A 90 3.05 -16.49 -0.84
CA VAL A 90 3.14 -16.75 0.59
C VAL A 90 2.87 -18.21 0.88
N LYS A 91 1.84 -18.76 0.26
CA LYS A 91 1.49 -20.16 0.45
C LYS A 91 2.64 -21.08 0.02
N THR A 92 3.21 -20.80 -1.13
CA THR A 92 4.32 -21.59 -1.65
C THR A 92 5.52 -21.52 -0.73
N TYR A 93 5.84 -20.32 -0.27
CA TYR A 93 6.96 -20.14 0.63
C TYR A 93 6.78 -20.91 1.94
N LEU A 94 5.59 -20.82 2.52
CA LEU A 94 5.29 -21.51 3.77
C LEU A 94 5.36 -23.02 3.59
N GLN A 95 4.81 -23.52 2.49
CA GLN A 95 4.84 -24.95 2.24
C GLN A 95 6.27 -25.46 2.11
N LYS A 96 7.11 -24.75 1.41
CA LYS A 96 8.50 -25.13 1.27
C LYS A 96 9.22 -25.10 2.60
N SER A 97 8.95 -24.10 3.42
CA SER A 97 9.61 -24.00 4.72
C SER A 97 9.17 -25.10 5.66
N TYR A 98 7.89 -25.39 5.68
CA TYR A 98 7.38 -26.46 6.54
C TYR A 98 7.89 -27.81 6.09
N ASN A 99 7.91 -28.06 4.79
CA ASN A 99 8.43 -29.32 4.28
C ASN A 99 9.90 -29.51 4.62
N LYS A 100 10.61 -28.41 4.71
CA LYS A 100 12.03 -28.45 5.05
C LYS A 100 12.24 -28.78 6.52
N ILE A 101 11.34 -28.29 7.36
CA ILE A 101 11.44 -28.48 8.80
C ILE A 101 10.86 -29.81 9.23
N PHE A 102 9.77 -30.19 8.63
CA PHE A 102 9.07 -31.42 8.96
C PHE A 102 9.23 -32.45 7.88
#